data_447e3164068afae13f9599c6ea3f76b1
#
_entry.id   447e3164068afae13f9599c6ea3f76b1
#
_cell.length_a   1.000
_cell.length_b   1.000
_cell.length_c   1.000
_cell.angle_alpha   90.00
_cell.angle_beta   90.00
_cell.angle_gamma   90.00
#
_symmetry.space_group_name_H-M   'P 1'
#
loop_
_entity.id
_entity.type
_entity.pdbx_description
1 polymer ?
#
loop_
_entity_poly.entity_id
_entity_poly.type
_entity_poly.pdbx_seq_one_letter_code
_entity_poly.pdbx_strand_id
1 'polypeptide(L)'
;MIEGNLIYQYKVNKEQEEGGGIKNYPKYPVLILTCMDPRIDIHRIFQLNPEDVFVLRNAGNIHTLDTMRAILLAIVNYNIKFIIVLGHLDCGMTKISLSDLRLKLPSKFLSRLTPDYSNLYSELRSFFKPFNSEIQNILEQIKRLETIKDLYPDIEITGMLYDTETGWIFKFKEINDLLHPENFYKKYKGKIQDKIQQLAEFYEEKNKKNELSEDLIKENDVNNIKKEVKNDIETSQAFEIQKSILNEDKGLLLKMPKIQIPNINIPKVKIYTPKIKKTSNLKK
;
A
#
# COMPACT_ATOMS: atom_id res chain seq x y z
N MET A 1 2.88 17.43 -12.16
CA MET A 1 3.20 17.34 -10.71
C MET A 1 2.73 18.56 -9.92
N ILE A 2 3.02 19.81 -10.35
CA ILE A 2 2.61 21.04 -9.63
C ILE A 2 1.07 21.14 -9.55
N GLU A 3 0.35 20.87 -10.63
CA GLU A 3 -1.12 20.84 -10.64
C GLU A 3 -1.69 19.81 -9.65
N GLY A 4 -1.07 18.62 -9.56
CA GLY A 4 -1.43 17.63 -8.56
C GLY A 4 -1.24 18.12 -7.12
N ASN A 5 -0.21 18.94 -6.88
CA ASN A 5 0.00 19.56 -5.58
C ASN A 5 -1.07 20.61 -5.25
N LEU A 6 -1.55 21.38 -6.22
CA LEU A 6 -2.65 22.34 -6.00
C LEU A 6 -3.95 21.63 -5.61
N ILE A 7 -4.26 20.50 -6.26
CA ILE A 7 -5.41 19.67 -5.90
C ILE A 7 -5.25 19.10 -4.48
N TYR A 8 -4.04 18.67 -4.13
CA TYR A 8 -3.72 18.20 -2.78
C TYR A 8 -3.91 19.29 -1.74
N GLN A 9 -3.40 20.51 -1.99
CA GLN A 9 -3.57 21.67 -1.08
C GLN A 9 -5.03 22.01 -0.85
N TYR A 10 -5.85 21.99 -1.89
CA TYR A 10 -7.29 22.20 -1.75
C TYR A 10 -7.95 21.20 -0.79
N LYS A 11 -7.57 19.92 -0.89
CA LYS A 11 -8.09 18.87 0.00
C LYS A 11 -7.61 19.06 1.44
N VAL A 12 -6.32 19.32 1.64
CA VAL A 12 -5.73 19.54 2.96
C VAL A 12 -6.36 20.72 3.67
N ASN A 13 -6.57 21.84 2.95
CA ASN A 13 -7.21 23.02 3.54
C ASN A 13 -8.65 22.70 3.99
N LYS A 14 -9.40 21.97 3.19
CA LYS A 14 -10.75 21.56 3.55
C LYS A 14 -10.78 20.64 4.77
N GLU A 15 -9.87 19.67 4.86
CA GLU A 15 -9.73 18.78 6.02
C GLU A 15 -9.32 19.56 7.29
N GLN A 16 -8.48 20.59 7.17
CA GLN A 16 -8.09 21.45 8.29
C GLN A 16 -9.24 22.32 8.79
N GLU A 17 -10.09 22.83 7.89
CA GLU A 17 -11.31 23.56 8.25
C GLU A 17 -12.29 22.67 9.03
N GLU A 18 -12.32 21.36 8.76
CA GLU A 18 -13.11 20.36 9.47
C GLU A 18 -12.46 19.88 10.78
N GLY A 19 -11.32 20.48 11.20
CA GLY A 19 -10.59 20.16 12.43
C GLY A 19 -9.63 18.95 12.28
N GLY A 20 -9.40 18.47 11.06
CA GLY A 20 -8.38 17.50 10.73
C GLY A 20 -7.01 18.13 10.60
N GLY A 21 -5.95 17.45 11.05
CA GLY A 21 -4.56 17.89 10.88
C GLY A 21 -3.66 16.70 10.60
N ILE A 22 -2.72 16.86 9.67
CA ILE A 22 -1.70 15.84 9.40
C ILE A 22 -0.76 15.80 10.62
N LYS A 23 -0.67 14.63 11.25
CA LYS A 23 0.20 14.40 12.40
C LYS A 23 1.62 14.07 11.93
N ASN A 24 2.60 14.47 12.70
CA ASN A 24 4.02 14.17 12.44
C ASN A 24 4.51 12.85 13.07
N TYR A 25 3.61 12.05 13.63
CA TYR A 25 3.89 10.74 14.21
C TYR A 25 2.87 9.71 13.69
N PRO A 26 3.27 8.45 13.53
CA PRO A 26 2.41 7.41 12.99
C PRO A 26 1.30 7.05 13.97
N LYS A 27 0.11 6.77 13.47
CA LYS A 27 -1.04 6.32 14.26
C LYS A 27 -0.79 4.94 14.88
N TYR A 28 -0.14 4.05 14.13
CA TYR A 28 0.25 2.73 14.61
C TYR A 28 1.77 2.67 14.81
N PRO A 29 2.26 1.99 15.85
CA PRO A 29 3.69 1.88 16.13
C PRO A 29 4.39 0.91 15.16
N VAL A 30 4.17 1.05 13.88
CA VAL A 30 4.58 0.15 12.80
C VAL A 30 5.49 0.87 11.80
N LEU A 31 6.59 0.21 11.45
CA LEU A 31 7.45 0.58 10.33
C LEU A 31 7.49 -0.56 9.31
N ILE A 32 7.27 -0.24 8.04
CA ILE A 32 7.33 -1.19 6.94
C ILE A 32 8.55 -0.89 6.08
N LEU A 33 9.47 -1.86 5.98
CA LEU A 33 10.57 -1.85 5.02
C LEU A 33 10.15 -2.61 3.77
N THR A 34 10.05 -1.93 2.63
CA THR A 34 9.57 -2.54 1.37
C THR A 34 10.39 -2.12 0.15
N CYS A 35 10.12 -2.76 -0.99
CA CYS A 35 10.74 -2.44 -2.26
C CYS A 35 10.24 -1.10 -2.83
N MET A 36 11.08 -0.44 -3.64
CA MET A 36 10.72 0.76 -4.39
C MET A 36 9.84 0.48 -5.63
N ASP A 37 9.51 -0.77 -5.90
CA ASP A 37 8.67 -1.18 -7.04
C ASP A 37 7.36 -0.38 -7.07
N PRO A 38 6.99 0.27 -8.19
CA PRO A 38 5.83 1.14 -8.27
C PRO A 38 4.49 0.41 -8.11
N ARG A 39 4.46 -0.92 -8.25
CA ARG A 39 3.26 -1.75 -8.03
C ARG A 39 2.90 -1.89 -6.55
N ILE A 40 3.80 -1.50 -5.63
CA ILE A 40 3.58 -1.59 -4.19
C ILE A 40 3.07 -0.24 -3.69
N ASP A 41 1.79 -0.18 -3.38
CA ASP A 41 1.18 0.94 -2.67
C ASP A 41 0.70 0.45 -1.30
N ILE A 42 1.50 0.71 -0.28
CA ILE A 42 1.27 0.25 1.10
C ILE A 42 -0.09 0.72 1.63
N HIS A 43 -0.42 1.98 1.37
CA HIS A 43 -1.66 2.56 1.87
C HIS A 43 -2.88 1.90 1.24
N ARG A 44 -2.83 1.64 -0.05
CA ARG A 44 -3.90 0.98 -0.78
C ARG A 44 -3.99 -0.52 -0.44
N ILE A 45 -2.85 -1.22 -0.36
CA ILE A 45 -2.80 -2.66 -0.08
C ILE A 45 -3.38 -2.98 1.30
N PHE A 46 -3.05 -2.16 2.32
CA PHE A 46 -3.48 -2.36 3.69
C PHE A 46 -4.65 -1.47 4.13
N GLN A 47 -5.22 -0.69 3.20
CA GLN A 47 -6.30 0.28 3.48
C GLN A 47 -5.93 1.25 4.62
N LEU A 48 -4.71 1.80 4.55
CA LEU A 48 -4.14 2.72 5.51
C LEU A 48 -4.15 4.16 4.96
N ASN A 49 -4.22 5.12 5.87
CA ASN A 49 -3.95 6.52 5.54
C ASN A 49 -2.43 6.79 5.50
N PRO A 50 -1.97 7.85 4.81
CA PRO A 50 -0.54 8.16 4.72
C PRO A 50 0.19 8.31 6.06
N GLU A 51 -0.52 8.72 7.11
CA GLU A 51 -0.01 8.96 8.45
C GLU A 51 -0.11 7.76 9.41
N ASP A 52 -0.67 6.64 8.94
CA ASP A 52 -0.93 5.50 9.82
C ASP A 52 0.35 4.75 10.20
N VAL A 53 1.34 4.66 9.30
CA VAL A 53 2.57 3.90 9.49
C VAL A 53 3.77 4.60 8.86
N PHE A 54 4.99 4.28 9.34
CA PHE A 54 6.20 4.64 8.60
C PHE A 54 6.50 3.63 7.49
N VAL A 55 6.91 4.14 6.32
CA VAL A 55 7.29 3.32 5.17
C VAL A 55 8.69 3.69 4.70
N LEU A 56 9.62 2.74 4.76
CA LEU A 56 10.94 2.83 4.14
C LEU A 56 10.95 2.03 2.84
N ARG A 57 11.44 2.64 1.77
CA ARG A 57 11.48 2.03 0.45
C ARG A 57 12.88 2.11 -0.15
N ASN A 58 13.39 0.96 -0.62
CA ASN A 58 14.62 0.89 -1.39
C ASN A 58 14.58 -0.25 -2.41
N ALA A 59 15.61 -0.39 -3.23
CA ALA A 59 15.70 -1.48 -4.19
C ALA A 59 15.81 -2.84 -3.46
N GLY A 60 14.72 -3.65 -3.51
CA GLY A 60 14.69 -5.00 -2.97
C GLY A 60 14.45 -5.09 -1.46
N ASN A 61 13.90 -4.08 -0.80
CA ASN A 61 13.62 -4.07 0.64
C ASN A 61 14.83 -4.48 1.51
N ILE A 62 16.05 -4.04 1.11
CA ILE A 62 17.31 -4.49 1.69
C ILE A 62 17.67 -3.66 2.92
N HIS A 63 18.07 -4.34 3.99
CA HIS A 63 18.68 -3.71 5.16
C HIS A 63 20.07 -3.17 4.82
N THR A 64 20.29 -1.88 5.06
CA THR A 64 21.54 -1.14 4.88
C THR A 64 21.82 -0.30 6.11
N LEU A 65 23.00 0.28 6.24
CA LEU A 65 23.29 1.22 7.32
C LEU A 65 22.34 2.42 7.35
N ASP A 66 21.89 2.90 6.19
CA ASP A 66 20.95 4.01 6.14
C ASP A 66 19.54 3.61 6.58
N THR A 67 19.07 2.43 6.16
CA THR A 67 17.79 1.90 6.68
C THR A 67 17.87 1.62 8.18
N MET A 68 19.00 1.11 8.69
CA MET A 68 19.20 0.91 10.12
C MET A 68 19.12 2.23 10.89
N ARG A 69 19.80 3.27 10.42
CA ARG A 69 19.74 4.63 11.00
C ARG A 69 18.29 5.13 11.07
N ALA A 70 17.51 4.97 9.99
CA ALA A 70 16.12 5.40 9.94
C ALA A 70 15.23 4.58 10.89
N ILE A 71 15.45 3.26 10.99
CA ILE A 71 14.71 2.37 11.90
C ILE A 71 14.99 2.73 13.36
N LEU A 72 16.26 2.91 13.72
CA LEU A 72 16.64 3.30 15.12
C LEU A 72 16.03 4.64 15.49
N LEU A 73 16.04 5.62 14.57
CA LEU A 73 15.40 6.90 14.79
C LEU A 73 13.88 6.76 15.01
N ALA A 74 13.24 5.90 14.23
CA ALA A 74 11.81 5.62 14.37
C ALA A 74 11.48 4.95 15.71
N ILE A 75 12.32 4.03 16.18
CA ILE A 75 12.16 3.40 17.49
C ILE A 75 12.30 4.43 18.63
N VAL A 76 13.38 5.21 18.59
CA VAL A 76 13.74 6.13 19.68
C VAL A 76 12.78 7.31 19.78
N ASN A 77 12.46 7.94 18.66
CA ASN A 77 11.68 9.19 18.67
C ASN A 77 10.16 8.96 18.53
N TYR A 78 9.75 7.85 17.93
CA TYR A 78 8.34 7.63 17.60
C TYR A 78 7.76 6.34 18.21
N ASN A 79 8.53 5.70 19.10
CA ASN A 79 8.11 4.51 19.84
C ASN A 79 7.58 3.38 18.92
N ILE A 80 8.23 3.15 17.78
CA ILE A 80 7.91 2.03 16.91
C ILE A 80 8.14 0.72 17.68
N LYS A 81 7.19 -0.21 17.55
CA LYS A 81 7.21 -1.54 18.21
C LYS A 81 7.24 -2.68 17.21
N PHE A 82 6.75 -2.46 15.99
CA PHE A 82 6.63 -3.48 14.96
C PHE A 82 7.40 -3.09 13.71
N ILE A 83 8.25 -3.97 13.22
CA ILE A 83 8.98 -3.82 11.96
C ILE A 83 8.52 -4.94 11.02
N ILE A 84 7.99 -4.57 9.87
CA ILE A 84 7.54 -5.50 8.84
C ILE A 84 8.49 -5.41 7.64
N VAL A 85 9.11 -6.53 7.28
CA VAL A 85 9.84 -6.67 6.01
C VAL A 85 8.87 -7.16 4.96
N LEU A 86 8.40 -6.27 4.10
CA LEU A 86 7.48 -6.60 3.00
C LEU A 86 8.25 -6.74 1.70
N GLY A 87 8.54 -7.98 1.29
CA GLY A 87 9.02 -8.29 -0.05
C GLY A 87 7.86 -8.52 -1.02
N HIS A 88 8.19 -8.74 -2.29
CA HIS A 88 7.17 -9.01 -3.30
C HIS A 88 7.67 -9.99 -4.37
N LEU A 89 6.77 -10.74 -4.98
CA LEU A 89 7.08 -11.58 -6.13
C LEU A 89 7.41 -10.76 -7.37
N ASP A 90 8.15 -11.35 -8.30
CA ASP A 90 8.60 -10.70 -9.54
C ASP A 90 9.42 -9.41 -9.29
N CYS A 91 10.27 -9.43 -8.27
CA CYS A 91 11.13 -8.30 -7.94
C CYS A 91 12.23 -8.10 -8.98
N GLY A 92 12.41 -6.85 -9.44
CA GLY A 92 13.47 -6.51 -10.40
C GLY A 92 14.88 -6.86 -9.91
N MET A 93 15.09 -6.93 -8.59
CA MET A 93 16.38 -7.28 -8.00
C MET A 93 16.80 -8.73 -8.26
N THR A 94 15.87 -9.66 -8.50
CA THR A 94 16.18 -11.05 -8.89
C THR A 94 16.67 -11.16 -10.34
N LYS A 95 16.42 -10.13 -11.14
CA LYS A 95 16.75 -10.09 -12.58
C LYS A 95 18.03 -9.30 -12.89
N ILE A 96 18.71 -8.79 -11.85
CA ILE A 96 19.92 -8.00 -12.03
C ILE A 96 21.09 -8.88 -12.46
N SER A 97 21.64 -8.56 -13.63
CA SER A 97 22.91 -9.09 -14.13
C SER A 97 24.04 -8.12 -13.80
N LEU A 98 25.05 -8.59 -13.08
CA LEU A 98 26.22 -7.78 -12.76
C LEU A 98 27.05 -7.41 -14.01
N SER A 99 27.04 -8.26 -15.05
CA SER A 99 27.65 -7.98 -16.33
C SER A 99 26.95 -6.83 -17.04
N ASP A 100 25.62 -6.81 -17.03
CA ASP A 100 24.83 -5.73 -17.65
C ASP A 100 25.01 -4.41 -16.88
N LEU A 101 25.07 -4.47 -15.55
CA LEU A 101 25.36 -3.28 -14.73
C LEU A 101 26.73 -2.70 -15.08
N ARG A 102 27.76 -3.56 -15.19
CA ARG A 102 29.08 -3.13 -15.59
C ARG A 102 29.06 -2.37 -16.92
N LEU A 103 28.33 -2.86 -17.91
CA LEU A 103 28.26 -2.25 -19.25
C LEU A 103 27.46 -0.93 -19.27
N LYS A 104 26.46 -0.80 -18.39
CA LYS A 104 25.57 0.36 -18.36
C LYS A 104 26.07 1.47 -17.43
N LEU A 105 26.89 1.14 -16.45
CA LEU A 105 27.40 2.11 -15.46
C LEU A 105 28.56 2.95 -16.04
N PRO A 106 28.60 4.26 -15.75
CA PRO A 106 29.69 5.11 -16.18
C PRO A 106 31.05 4.64 -15.61
N SER A 107 32.10 4.68 -16.42
CA SER A 107 33.45 4.31 -15.99
C SER A 107 33.92 5.07 -14.75
N LYS A 108 33.54 6.35 -14.64
CA LYS A 108 33.83 7.18 -13.46
C LYS A 108 33.19 6.65 -12.17
N PHE A 109 32.01 6.03 -12.25
CA PHE A 109 31.40 5.36 -11.11
C PHE A 109 32.15 4.08 -10.75
N LEU A 110 32.43 3.25 -11.75
CA LEU A 110 33.17 2.00 -11.56
C LEU A 110 34.56 2.22 -10.95
N SER A 111 35.31 3.23 -11.38
CA SER A 111 36.60 3.58 -10.80
C SER A 111 36.52 4.14 -9.37
N ARG A 112 35.39 4.69 -8.97
CA ARG A 112 35.16 5.10 -7.57
C ARG A 112 34.81 3.91 -6.68
N LEU A 113 34.10 2.91 -7.26
CA LEU A 113 33.73 1.71 -6.53
C LEU A 113 34.94 0.82 -6.26
N THR A 114 35.78 0.66 -7.29
CA THR A 114 37.06 -0.07 -7.19
C THR A 114 38.11 0.54 -8.15
N PRO A 115 39.16 1.20 -7.63
CA PRO A 115 40.11 1.92 -8.46
C PRO A 115 40.91 1.05 -9.43
N ASP A 116 41.22 -0.17 -9.03
CA ASP A 116 42.05 -1.11 -9.79
C ASP A 116 41.26 -2.14 -10.61
N TYR A 117 39.92 -2.12 -10.52
CA TYR A 117 39.01 -3.09 -11.16
C TYR A 117 39.25 -4.56 -10.77
N SER A 118 40.18 -4.86 -9.86
CA SER A 118 40.53 -6.25 -9.51
C SER A 118 39.37 -7.03 -8.91
N ASN A 119 38.51 -6.37 -8.12
CA ASN A 119 37.39 -6.95 -7.43
C ASN A 119 36.02 -6.42 -7.90
N LEU A 120 35.95 -5.89 -9.13
CA LEU A 120 34.77 -5.16 -9.63
C LEU A 120 33.45 -5.87 -9.42
N TYR A 121 33.37 -7.16 -9.74
CA TYR A 121 32.12 -7.91 -9.58
C TYR A 121 31.74 -8.15 -8.13
N SER A 122 32.70 -8.33 -7.25
CA SER A 122 32.51 -8.42 -5.80
C SER A 122 31.95 -7.11 -5.24
N GLU A 123 32.55 -6.00 -5.65
CA GLU A 123 32.11 -4.66 -5.24
C GLU A 123 30.74 -4.30 -5.79
N LEU A 124 30.46 -4.61 -7.05
CA LEU A 124 29.13 -4.44 -7.63
C LEU A 124 28.09 -5.28 -6.87
N ARG A 125 28.41 -6.54 -6.53
CA ARG A 125 27.53 -7.40 -5.73
C ARG A 125 27.32 -6.84 -4.34
N SER A 126 28.35 -6.37 -3.70
CA SER A 126 28.28 -5.77 -2.35
C SER A 126 27.47 -4.49 -2.34
N PHE A 127 27.61 -3.66 -3.37
CA PHE A 127 26.90 -2.38 -3.48
C PHE A 127 25.41 -2.56 -3.84
N PHE A 128 25.11 -3.32 -4.90
CA PHE A 128 23.75 -3.48 -5.41
C PHE A 128 22.95 -4.56 -4.68
N LYS A 129 23.64 -5.54 -4.06
CA LYS A 129 23.02 -6.64 -3.27
C LYS A 129 21.91 -7.39 -4.02
N PRO A 130 22.13 -7.84 -5.29
CA PRO A 130 21.14 -8.65 -5.99
C PRO A 130 20.94 -9.98 -5.27
N PHE A 131 19.74 -10.51 -5.37
CA PHE A 131 19.38 -11.81 -4.78
C PHE A 131 18.64 -12.68 -5.81
N ASN A 132 18.56 -14.00 -5.56
CA ASN A 132 17.95 -14.95 -6.49
C ASN A 132 16.53 -15.38 -6.08
N SER A 133 16.10 -15.08 -4.85
CA SER A 133 14.81 -15.45 -4.31
C SER A 133 14.29 -14.36 -3.39
N GLU A 134 13.11 -13.88 -3.68
CA GLU A 134 12.40 -12.86 -2.88
C GLU A 134 12.10 -13.37 -1.48
N ILE A 135 11.70 -14.63 -1.39
CA ILE A 135 11.39 -15.27 -0.10
C ILE A 135 12.63 -15.37 0.77
N GLN A 136 13.74 -15.87 0.20
CA GLN A 136 14.99 -15.97 0.93
C GLN A 136 15.52 -14.61 1.35
N ASN A 137 15.37 -13.59 0.47
CA ASN A 137 15.71 -12.22 0.81
C ASN A 137 14.93 -11.72 2.02
N ILE A 138 13.59 -11.91 2.07
CA ILE A 138 12.78 -11.50 3.24
C ILE A 138 13.35 -12.11 4.53
N LEU A 139 13.62 -13.41 4.54
CA LEU A 139 14.16 -14.10 5.72
C LEU A 139 15.54 -13.58 6.12
N GLU A 140 16.40 -13.31 5.13
CA GLU A 140 17.73 -12.74 5.38
C GLU A 140 17.64 -11.33 5.98
N GLN A 141 16.72 -10.49 5.47
CA GLN A 141 16.54 -9.14 6.03
C GLN A 141 16.00 -9.19 7.45
N ILE A 142 15.05 -10.09 7.75
CA ILE A 142 14.56 -10.30 9.12
C ILE A 142 15.74 -10.69 10.03
N LYS A 143 16.52 -11.70 9.64
CA LYS A 143 17.69 -12.14 10.42
C LYS A 143 18.68 -11.01 10.70
N ARG A 144 18.91 -10.13 9.72
CA ARG A 144 19.78 -8.94 9.88
C ARG A 144 19.19 -7.93 10.85
N LEU A 145 17.87 -7.73 10.83
CA LEU A 145 17.17 -6.82 11.72
C LEU A 145 17.04 -7.37 13.15
N GLU A 146 17.11 -8.67 13.34
CA GLU A 146 17.02 -9.27 14.68
C GLU A 146 18.11 -8.77 15.64
N THR A 147 19.23 -8.28 15.14
CA THR A 147 20.28 -7.61 15.97
C THR A 147 19.75 -6.37 16.70
N ILE A 148 18.64 -5.80 16.25
CA ILE A 148 17.98 -4.68 16.93
C ILE A 148 17.39 -5.12 18.29
N LYS A 149 16.96 -6.38 18.39
CA LYS A 149 16.39 -6.93 19.62
C LYS A 149 17.41 -7.00 20.77
N ASP A 150 18.70 -7.05 20.45
CA ASP A 150 19.76 -6.98 21.47
C ASP A 150 19.76 -5.63 22.19
N LEU A 151 19.32 -4.57 21.50
CA LEU A 151 19.23 -3.20 22.03
C LEU A 151 17.81 -2.85 22.50
N TYR A 152 16.81 -3.38 21.82
CA TYR A 152 15.39 -3.11 22.03
C TYR A 152 14.59 -4.43 22.03
N PRO A 153 14.56 -5.17 23.14
CA PRO A 153 13.94 -6.51 23.23
C PRO A 153 12.45 -6.55 22.89
N ASP A 154 11.74 -5.45 23.12
CA ASP A 154 10.30 -5.33 22.89
C ASP A 154 9.91 -5.12 21.42
N ILE A 155 10.90 -5.03 20.51
CA ILE A 155 10.62 -4.86 19.08
C ILE A 155 10.23 -6.20 18.47
N GLU A 156 9.08 -6.23 17.80
CA GLU A 156 8.66 -7.37 17.00
C GLU A 156 9.04 -7.18 15.54
N ILE A 157 9.69 -8.19 14.94
CA ILE A 157 10.12 -8.18 13.54
C ILE A 157 9.47 -9.36 12.83
N THR A 158 8.77 -9.09 11.72
CA THR A 158 8.11 -10.12 10.93
C THR A 158 8.28 -9.88 9.43
N GLY A 159 7.97 -10.88 8.62
CA GLY A 159 8.01 -10.81 7.17
C GLY A 159 6.63 -10.97 6.54
N MET A 160 6.45 -10.32 5.41
CA MET A 160 5.31 -10.52 4.53
C MET A 160 5.78 -10.56 3.09
N LEU A 161 5.09 -11.34 2.26
CA LEU A 161 5.32 -11.41 0.82
C LEU A 161 4.06 -10.92 0.10
N TYR A 162 4.23 -9.95 -0.75
CA TYR A 162 3.18 -9.41 -1.62
C TYR A 162 3.27 -10.03 -3.01
N ASP A 163 2.18 -10.53 -3.50
CA ASP A 163 2.06 -10.97 -4.88
C ASP A 163 1.52 -9.81 -5.73
N THR A 164 2.37 -9.28 -6.59
CA THR A 164 2.05 -8.14 -7.46
C THR A 164 1.05 -8.47 -8.55
N GLU A 165 0.83 -9.76 -8.87
CA GLU A 165 -0.10 -10.22 -9.88
C GLU A 165 -1.52 -10.39 -9.31
N THR A 166 -1.63 -11.03 -8.16
CA THR A 166 -2.92 -11.36 -7.54
C THR A 166 -3.36 -10.37 -6.46
N GLY A 167 -2.44 -9.55 -5.95
CA GLY A 167 -2.69 -8.63 -4.84
C GLY A 167 -2.70 -9.27 -3.44
N TRP A 168 -2.42 -10.58 -3.32
CA TRP A 168 -2.43 -11.26 -2.04
C TRP A 168 -1.18 -10.99 -1.20
N ILE A 169 -1.38 -10.93 0.12
CA ILE A 169 -0.30 -10.92 1.12
C ILE A 169 -0.18 -12.30 1.75
N PHE A 170 1.04 -12.82 1.81
CA PHE A 170 1.39 -14.03 2.55
C PHE A 170 2.12 -13.65 3.83
N LYS A 171 1.65 -14.16 4.97
CA LYS A 171 2.26 -13.94 6.29
C LYS A 171 3.53 -14.77 6.44
N PHE A 172 4.37 -14.44 7.41
CA PHE A 172 5.65 -15.11 7.67
C PHE A 172 5.57 -16.64 7.74
N LYS A 173 4.55 -17.18 8.41
CA LYS A 173 4.31 -18.63 8.47
C LYS A 173 4.06 -19.24 7.09
N GLU A 174 3.28 -18.57 6.27
CA GLU A 174 2.98 -19.00 4.89
C GLU A 174 4.22 -18.92 3.99
N ILE A 175 5.08 -17.90 4.20
CA ILE A 175 6.35 -17.75 3.49
C ILE A 175 7.28 -18.95 3.73
N ASN A 176 7.40 -19.40 4.97
CA ASN A 176 8.21 -20.56 5.32
C ASN A 176 7.74 -21.84 4.60
N ASP A 177 6.44 -22.02 4.42
CA ASP A 177 5.88 -23.12 3.65
C ASP A 177 6.27 -23.07 2.16
N LEU A 178 6.52 -21.86 1.62
CA LEU A 178 6.87 -21.61 0.22
C LEU A 178 8.37 -21.69 -0.07
N LEU A 179 9.24 -21.85 0.95
CA LEU A 179 10.70 -21.84 0.81
C LEU A 179 11.30 -22.92 -0.09
N HIS A 180 10.58 -24.04 -0.30
CA HIS A 180 11.11 -25.16 -1.05
C HIS A 180 10.74 -25.06 -2.54
N PRO A 181 11.72 -24.77 -3.45
CA PRO A 181 11.46 -24.56 -4.87
C PRO A 181 10.75 -25.72 -5.56
N GLU A 182 11.09 -26.95 -5.18
CA GLU A 182 10.58 -28.19 -5.79
C GLU A 182 9.05 -28.32 -5.70
N ASN A 183 8.44 -27.68 -4.70
CA ASN A 183 7.00 -27.73 -4.46
C ASN A 183 6.34 -26.35 -4.48
N PHE A 184 7.08 -25.30 -4.90
CA PHE A 184 6.61 -23.92 -4.84
C PHE A 184 5.23 -23.76 -5.49
N TYR A 185 5.08 -24.12 -6.76
CA TYR A 185 3.82 -23.93 -7.49
C TYR A 185 2.64 -24.68 -6.86
N LYS A 186 2.86 -25.91 -6.38
CA LYS A 186 1.80 -26.68 -5.74
C LYS A 186 1.34 -26.05 -4.43
N LYS A 187 2.29 -25.65 -3.60
CA LYS A 187 2.01 -24.99 -2.31
C LYS A 187 1.40 -23.59 -2.51
N TYR A 188 1.96 -22.82 -3.45
CA TYR A 188 1.44 -21.51 -3.81
C TYR A 188 -0.02 -21.58 -4.29
N LYS A 189 -0.33 -22.50 -5.21
CA LYS A 189 -1.70 -22.73 -5.69
C LYS A 189 -2.65 -23.12 -4.55
N GLY A 190 -2.23 -23.96 -3.63
CA GLY A 190 -3.01 -24.29 -2.43
C GLY A 190 -3.28 -23.06 -1.57
N LYS A 191 -2.23 -22.25 -1.30
CA LYS A 191 -2.39 -21.00 -0.52
C LYS A 191 -3.33 -20.01 -1.20
N ILE A 192 -3.29 -19.87 -2.52
CA ILE A 192 -4.24 -19.03 -3.26
C ILE A 192 -5.68 -19.53 -3.10
N GLN A 193 -5.90 -20.86 -3.17
CA GLN A 193 -7.23 -21.43 -2.95
C GLN A 193 -7.75 -21.12 -1.52
N ASP A 194 -6.89 -21.29 -0.50
CA ASP A 194 -7.22 -20.93 0.88
C ASP A 194 -7.60 -19.44 1.01
N LYS A 195 -6.86 -18.54 0.33
CA LYS A 195 -7.15 -17.11 0.30
C LYS A 195 -8.47 -16.78 -0.38
N ILE A 196 -8.78 -17.45 -1.48
CA ILE A 196 -10.07 -17.27 -2.18
C ILE A 196 -11.22 -17.71 -1.29
N GLN A 197 -11.07 -18.81 -0.56
CA GLN A 197 -12.07 -19.28 0.40
C GLN A 197 -12.25 -18.26 1.54
N GLN A 198 -11.15 -17.75 2.15
CA GLN A 198 -11.21 -16.71 3.17
C GLN A 198 -11.91 -15.43 2.68
N LEU A 199 -11.70 -15.07 1.41
CA LEU A 199 -12.36 -13.93 0.80
C LEU A 199 -13.88 -14.16 0.66
N ALA A 200 -14.29 -15.36 0.24
CA ALA A 200 -15.71 -15.72 0.14
C ALA A 200 -16.39 -15.66 1.52
N GLU A 201 -15.78 -16.25 2.54
CA GLU A 201 -16.26 -16.21 3.93
C GLU A 201 -16.39 -14.76 4.45
N PHE A 202 -15.39 -13.92 4.17
CA PHE A 202 -15.42 -12.49 4.53
C PHE A 202 -16.59 -11.74 3.88
N TYR A 203 -16.89 -12.00 2.61
CA TYR A 203 -18.02 -11.39 1.92
C TYR A 203 -19.36 -11.86 2.47
N GLU A 204 -19.48 -13.14 2.78
CA GLU A 204 -20.70 -13.68 3.42
C GLU A 204 -20.96 -13.05 4.80
N GLU A 205 -19.93 -12.93 5.63
CA GLU A 205 -20.05 -12.27 6.94
C GLU A 205 -20.42 -10.79 6.82
N LYS A 206 -19.81 -10.10 5.85
CA LYS A 206 -20.10 -8.68 5.60
C LYS A 206 -21.53 -8.47 5.12
N ASN A 207 -22.02 -9.34 4.22
CA ASN A 207 -23.39 -9.27 3.73
C ASN A 207 -24.40 -9.54 4.85
N LYS A 208 -24.17 -10.55 5.69
CA LYS A 208 -25.01 -10.82 6.87
C LYS A 208 -25.06 -9.63 7.84
N LYS A 209 -23.91 -8.95 8.06
CA LYS A 209 -23.89 -7.75 8.91
C LYS A 209 -24.64 -6.57 8.31
N ASN A 210 -24.58 -6.41 7.00
CA ASN A 210 -25.33 -5.35 6.31
C ASN A 210 -26.83 -5.63 6.33
N GLU A 211 -27.27 -6.87 6.09
CA GLU A 211 -28.69 -7.27 6.21
C GLU A 211 -29.21 -7.05 7.63
N LEU A 212 -28.46 -7.45 8.66
CA LEU A 212 -28.81 -7.20 10.07
C LEU A 212 -28.88 -5.71 10.41
N SER A 213 -28.01 -4.88 9.84
CA SER A 213 -28.04 -3.43 10.06
C SER A 213 -29.22 -2.77 9.34
N GLU A 214 -29.59 -3.23 8.16
CA GLU A 214 -30.78 -2.76 7.45
C GLU A 214 -32.08 -3.17 8.15
N ASP A 215 -32.15 -4.39 8.70
CA ASP A 215 -33.30 -4.86 9.46
C ASP A 215 -33.42 -4.10 10.80
N LEU A 216 -32.32 -3.80 11.50
CA LEU A 216 -32.32 -2.98 12.70
C LEU A 216 -32.72 -1.53 12.43
N ILE A 217 -32.35 -0.97 11.29
CA ILE A 217 -32.80 0.37 10.87
C ILE A 217 -34.29 0.36 10.60
N LYS A 218 -34.78 -0.62 9.84
CA LYS A 218 -36.21 -0.78 9.56
C LYS A 218 -37.05 -0.99 10.84
N GLU A 219 -36.53 -1.77 11.80
CA GLU A 219 -37.23 -2.02 13.08
C GLU A 219 -37.25 -0.77 13.98
N ASN A 220 -36.15 0.01 13.99
CA ASN A 220 -36.10 1.28 14.71
C ASN A 220 -36.99 2.35 14.08
N ASP A 221 -37.05 2.44 12.77
CA ASP A 221 -37.94 3.37 12.07
C ASP A 221 -39.40 2.99 12.29
N VAL A 222 -39.75 1.72 12.20
CA VAL A 222 -41.12 1.24 12.51
C VAL A 222 -41.51 1.49 13.97
N ASN A 223 -40.58 1.35 14.92
CA ASN A 223 -40.82 1.61 16.32
C ASN A 223 -40.92 3.11 16.65
N ASN A 224 -40.14 3.95 15.98
CA ASN A 224 -40.26 5.41 16.08
C ASN A 224 -41.57 5.91 15.45
N ILE A 225 -41.96 5.42 14.28
CA ILE A 225 -43.24 5.72 13.65
C ILE A 225 -44.40 5.27 14.53
N LYS A 226 -44.33 4.09 15.16
CA LYS A 226 -45.38 3.62 16.11
C LYS A 226 -45.47 4.49 17.37
N LYS A 227 -44.36 5.06 17.84
CA LYS A 227 -44.35 6.01 18.98
C LYS A 227 -44.93 7.37 18.59
N GLU A 228 -44.60 7.89 17.42
CA GLU A 228 -45.13 9.15 16.91
C GLU A 228 -46.64 9.03 16.60
N VAL A 229 -47.06 7.95 15.94
CA VAL A 229 -48.49 7.68 15.66
C VAL A 229 -49.33 7.51 16.95
N LYS A 230 -48.75 7.06 18.06
CA LYS A 230 -49.46 6.96 19.34
C LYS A 230 -49.65 8.31 20.02
N ASN A 231 -48.76 9.27 19.77
CA ASN A 231 -48.86 10.63 20.29
C ASN A 231 -49.78 11.55 19.44
N ASP A 232 -49.96 11.25 18.15
CA ASP A 232 -50.74 12.08 17.20
C ASP A 232 -52.19 11.66 17.03
N ILE A 233 -52.65 10.56 17.67
CA ILE A 233 -54.06 10.14 17.65
C ILE A 233 -54.94 11.08 18.45
N GLU A 234 -54.42 12.02 19.26
CA GLU A 234 -55.19 13.01 20.02
C GLU A 234 -55.46 14.33 19.28
N THR A 235 -54.97 14.53 18.04
CA THR A 235 -55.27 15.75 17.24
C THR A 235 -55.65 15.43 15.79
N SER A 236 -56.93 15.43 15.54
CA SER A 236 -57.62 15.05 14.27
C SER A 236 -57.44 16.04 13.10
N GLN A 237 -56.29 16.72 12.95
CA GLN A 237 -55.95 17.55 11.78
C GLN A 237 -54.70 17.14 11.01
N ALA A 238 -53.96 16.10 11.45
CA ALA A 238 -52.74 15.65 10.80
C ALA A 238 -52.94 14.60 9.69
N PHE A 239 -54.15 14.07 9.52
CA PHE A 239 -54.36 12.93 8.62
C PHE A 239 -54.37 13.26 7.12
N GLU A 240 -54.61 14.52 6.75
CA GLU A 240 -54.58 14.93 5.32
C GLU A 240 -53.19 15.33 4.83
N ILE A 241 -52.29 15.78 5.72
CA ILE A 241 -50.93 16.18 5.37
C ILE A 241 -50.02 14.93 5.16
N GLN A 242 -50.27 13.86 5.88
CA GLN A 242 -49.54 12.60 5.76
C GLN A 242 -49.78 11.87 4.43
N LYS A 243 -50.92 12.05 3.80
CA LYS A 243 -51.22 11.42 2.51
C LYS A 243 -50.48 12.07 1.34
N SER A 244 -50.09 13.33 1.44
CA SER A 244 -49.27 14.03 0.44
C SER A 244 -47.79 13.70 0.55
N ILE A 245 -47.27 13.50 1.79
CA ILE A 245 -45.85 13.19 2.04
C ILE A 245 -45.54 11.73 1.65
N LEU A 246 -46.44 10.78 1.89
CA LEU A 246 -46.27 9.36 1.53
C LEU A 246 -46.28 9.08 0.01
N ASN A 247 -46.74 10.00 -0.81
CA ASN A 247 -46.72 9.87 -2.26
C ASN A 247 -45.46 10.50 -2.90
N GLU A 248 -44.71 11.36 -2.20
CA GLU A 248 -43.47 11.92 -2.66
C GLU A 248 -42.22 11.06 -2.33
N ASP A 249 -42.25 10.27 -1.24
CA ASP A 249 -41.11 9.46 -0.80
C ASP A 249 -40.88 8.15 -1.56
N LYS A 250 -41.79 7.74 -2.45
CA LYS A 250 -41.54 6.58 -3.33
C LYS A 250 -40.56 6.88 -4.48
N GLY A 251 -40.01 8.08 -4.56
CA GLY A 251 -39.04 8.52 -5.56
C GLY A 251 -37.59 8.67 -5.07
N LEU A 252 -37.32 8.58 -3.77
CA LEU A 252 -35.98 8.79 -3.18
C LEU A 252 -35.27 7.49 -2.82
N LEU A 253 -35.33 6.47 -3.64
CA LEU A 253 -34.32 5.42 -3.68
C LEU A 253 -33.06 6.03 -4.32
N LEU A 254 -32.10 6.35 -3.47
CA LEU A 254 -30.68 6.67 -3.72
C LEU A 254 -30.27 6.50 -5.20
N LYS A 255 -30.57 7.48 -6.03
CA LYS A 255 -29.78 7.74 -7.20
C LYS A 255 -28.51 8.38 -6.69
N MET A 256 -27.42 7.60 -6.55
CA MET A 256 -26.10 8.17 -6.47
C MET A 256 -26.01 9.30 -7.50
N PRO A 257 -25.63 10.51 -7.13
CA PRO A 257 -25.41 11.57 -8.10
C PRO A 257 -24.42 11.03 -9.13
N LYS A 258 -24.82 10.92 -10.38
CA LYS A 258 -23.88 10.74 -11.48
C LYS A 258 -22.99 11.94 -11.40
N ILE A 259 -21.76 11.74 -10.93
CA ILE A 259 -20.70 12.75 -11.00
C ILE A 259 -20.54 12.99 -12.50
N GLN A 260 -21.12 14.06 -13.00
CA GLN A 260 -20.80 14.57 -14.32
C GLN A 260 -19.37 15.09 -14.19
N ILE A 261 -18.42 14.28 -14.68
CA ILE A 261 -17.06 14.75 -14.89
C ILE A 261 -17.21 15.92 -15.87
N PRO A 262 -16.90 17.16 -15.49
CA PRO A 262 -16.93 18.26 -16.44
C PRO A 262 -16.00 17.89 -17.58
N ASN A 263 -16.42 18.09 -18.82
CA ASN A 263 -15.58 17.94 -20.00
C ASN A 263 -14.41 18.93 -19.88
N ILE A 264 -13.35 18.49 -19.20
CA ILE A 264 -12.12 19.26 -19.13
C ILE A 264 -11.46 19.07 -20.48
N ASN A 265 -11.51 20.12 -21.29
CA ASN A 265 -10.76 20.21 -22.53
C ASN A 265 -9.27 20.18 -22.15
N ILE A 266 -8.68 18.99 -22.16
CA ILE A 266 -7.25 18.80 -21.89
C ILE A 266 -6.52 19.43 -23.08
N PRO A 267 -5.82 20.58 -22.92
CA PRO A 267 -5.02 21.12 -24.00
C PRO A 267 -3.99 20.06 -24.40
N LYS A 268 -3.89 19.78 -25.69
CA LYS A 268 -2.89 18.86 -26.24
C LYS A 268 -1.50 19.39 -25.84
N VAL A 269 -0.93 18.83 -24.79
CA VAL A 269 0.42 19.11 -24.38
C VAL A 269 1.34 18.62 -25.49
N LYS A 270 2.02 19.54 -26.19
CA LYS A 270 3.09 19.18 -27.10
C LYS A 270 4.22 18.57 -26.26
N ILE A 271 4.35 17.25 -26.33
CA ILE A 271 5.48 16.54 -25.72
C ILE A 271 6.72 17.02 -26.47
N TYR A 272 7.60 17.73 -25.77
CA TYR A 272 8.89 18.14 -26.29
C TYR A 272 9.77 16.89 -26.45
N THR A 273 9.92 16.42 -27.68
CA THR A 273 10.90 15.40 -28.03
C THR A 273 12.24 16.11 -28.33
N PRO A 274 13.29 15.94 -27.48
CA PRO A 274 14.57 16.53 -27.76
C PRO A 274 15.12 15.96 -29.07
N LYS A 275 15.43 16.83 -30.05
CA LYS A 275 16.13 16.45 -31.28
C LYS A 275 17.55 16.03 -30.90
N ILE A 276 17.80 14.72 -30.86
CA ILE A 276 19.15 14.18 -30.76
C ILE A 276 19.86 14.51 -32.09
N LYS A 277 20.79 15.46 -32.06
CA LYS A 277 21.68 15.69 -33.17
C LYS A 277 22.55 14.43 -33.35
N LYS A 278 22.28 13.67 -34.42
CA LYS A 278 23.23 12.65 -34.88
C LYS A 278 24.55 13.35 -35.26
N THR A 279 25.57 13.25 -34.45
CA THR A 279 26.93 13.57 -34.84
C THR A 279 27.41 12.46 -35.79
N SER A 280 27.14 12.63 -37.07
CA SER A 280 27.90 11.98 -38.13
C SER A 280 29.21 12.76 -38.20
N ASN A 281 30.32 12.14 -37.84
CA ASN A 281 31.65 12.28 -38.41
C ASN A 281 32.73 11.85 -37.38
N LEU A 282 33.08 10.60 -37.45
CA LEU A 282 34.45 10.17 -37.18
C LEU A 282 34.86 9.31 -38.37
N LYS A 283 35.36 10.02 -39.41
CA LYS A 283 36.26 9.44 -40.40
C LYS A 283 37.69 9.76 -39.95
N LYS A 284 38.48 8.70 -39.99
CA LYS A 284 39.95 8.57 -39.85
C LYS A 284 40.50 8.47 -38.44
#